data_06a384bde42a716c8418268374f90907
#
_entry.id   06a384bde42a716c8418268374f90907
#
_cell.length_a   1.000
_cell.length_b   1.000
_cell.length_c   1.000
_cell.angle_alpha   90.00
_cell.angle_beta   90.00
_cell.angle_gamma   90.00
#
_symmetry.space_group_name_H-M   'P 1'
#
loop_
_entity.id
_entity.type
_entity.pdbx_description
1 polymer ?
#
loop_
_entity_poly.entity_id
_entity_poly.type
_entity_poly.pdbx_seq_one_letter_code
_entity_poly.pdbx_strand_id
1 'polypeptide(L)'
;EQCLMLGCDIVDEVHIARKQYLDGSIPTGFQRTAIVGVNGRLPFRGRELSITQVSVEEDSCREVSDRGHLIVWRTDRLGMPLIETVTGPDLRTPDEVAEAILLVGRVCRSTGHVRVGIGASRQDVNVSVRGGRRVEIKGVPQAHWARALVHGEAVRQVNLLRLRAELHRRGLTSPAA
;
A
#
# COMPACT_ATOMS: atom_id res chain seq x y z
N GLU A 1 2.49 18.23 -9.79
CA GLU A 1 3.32 18.80 -8.70
C GLU A 1 3.97 17.71 -7.85
N GLN A 2 3.21 16.79 -7.27
CA GLN A 2 3.77 15.71 -6.42
C GLN A 2 4.83 14.89 -7.16
N CYS A 3 4.61 14.52 -8.42
CA CYS A 3 5.61 13.80 -9.22
C CYS A 3 6.91 14.59 -9.35
N LEU A 4 6.84 15.90 -9.60
CA LEU A 4 8.02 16.75 -9.67
C LEU A 4 8.77 16.83 -8.33
N MET A 5 8.05 16.95 -7.22
CA MET A 5 8.64 16.97 -5.88
C MET A 5 9.28 15.64 -5.48
N LEU A 6 8.80 14.54 -6.05
CA LEU A 6 9.35 13.19 -5.87
C LEU A 6 10.41 12.84 -6.91
N GLY A 7 10.78 13.78 -7.80
CA GLY A 7 11.76 13.54 -8.86
C GLY A 7 11.34 12.45 -9.84
N CYS A 8 10.04 12.29 -10.06
CA CYS A 8 9.53 11.31 -11.01
C CYS A 8 9.65 11.79 -12.45
N ASP A 9 9.89 10.85 -13.35
CA ASP A 9 9.63 11.04 -14.77
C ASP A 9 8.11 11.11 -14.97
N ILE A 10 7.63 12.16 -15.60
CA ILE A 10 6.22 12.30 -15.97
C ILE A 10 6.00 11.46 -17.23
N VAL A 11 4.95 10.64 -17.24
CA VAL A 11 4.63 9.82 -18.41
C VAL A 11 4.13 10.68 -19.57
N ASP A 12 4.53 10.34 -20.78
CA ASP A 12 4.11 11.05 -21.99
C ASP A 12 2.67 10.72 -22.39
N GLU A 13 2.20 9.53 -22.01
CA GLU A 13 0.86 9.04 -22.32
C GLU A 13 0.21 8.40 -21.09
N VAL A 14 -1.03 8.79 -20.79
CA VAL A 14 -1.78 8.30 -19.64
C VAL A 14 -2.78 7.24 -20.08
N HIS A 15 -2.58 6.01 -19.62
CA HIS A 15 -3.49 4.90 -19.84
C HIS A 15 -4.35 4.65 -18.60
N ILE A 16 -5.68 4.62 -18.78
CA ILE A 16 -6.61 4.32 -17.71
C ILE A 16 -6.87 2.80 -17.70
N ALA A 17 -6.44 2.14 -16.65
CA ALA A 17 -6.69 0.73 -16.40
C ALA A 17 -7.87 0.54 -15.44
N ARG A 18 -8.52 -0.62 -15.49
CA ARG A 18 -9.51 -1.07 -14.51
C ARG A 18 -8.89 -2.13 -13.62
N LYS A 19 -8.60 -1.77 -12.38
CA LYS A 19 -8.18 -2.71 -11.34
C LYS A 19 -9.42 -3.52 -10.91
N GLN A 20 -9.51 -4.78 -11.31
CA GLN A 20 -10.68 -5.63 -11.06
C GLN A 20 -10.71 -6.12 -9.61
N TYR A 21 -11.90 -6.14 -9.01
CA TYR A 21 -12.17 -6.68 -7.68
C TYR A 21 -13.30 -7.71 -7.81
N LEU A 22 -12.93 -8.98 -7.85
CA LEU A 22 -13.87 -10.08 -8.08
C LEU A 22 -14.45 -10.64 -6.78
N ASP A 23 -14.03 -10.10 -5.65
CA ASP A 23 -14.39 -10.52 -4.29
C ASP A 23 -15.63 -9.80 -3.73
N GLY A 24 -16.23 -8.91 -4.50
CA GLY A 24 -17.39 -8.11 -4.07
C GLY A 24 -17.05 -6.96 -3.10
N SER A 25 -15.78 -6.69 -2.84
CA SER A 25 -15.34 -5.64 -1.91
C SER A 25 -15.59 -4.22 -2.42
N ILE A 26 -15.93 -4.07 -3.70
CA ILE A 26 -16.24 -2.78 -4.35
C ILE A 26 -17.55 -2.94 -5.14
N PRO A 27 -18.54 -2.05 -4.94
CA PRO A 27 -19.86 -2.18 -5.60
C PRO A 27 -19.79 -2.04 -7.11
N THR A 28 -18.80 -1.33 -7.65
CA THR A 28 -18.57 -1.18 -9.09
C THR A 28 -17.84 -2.36 -9.72
N GLY A 29 -17.26 -3.26 -8.92
CA GLY A 29 -16.46 -4.39 -9.38
C GLY A 29 -15.08 -4.02 -9.94
N PHE A 30 -14.73 -2.75 -10.05
CA PHE A 30 -13.43 -2.27 -10.48
C PHE A 30 -13.14 -0.86 -9.96
N GLN A 31 -11.85 -0.53 -9.93
CA GLN A 31 -11.35 0.82 -9.65
C GLN A 31 -10.50 1.29 -10.82
N ARG A 32 -10.81 2.47 -11.37
CA ARG A 32 -9.96 3.08 -12.40
C ARG A 32 -8.68 3.60 -11.78
N THR A 33 -7.56 3.33 -12.43
CA THR A 33 -6.24 3.81 -12.04
C THR A 33 -5.44 4.21 -13.27
N ALA A 34 -4.61 5.23 -13.14
CA ALA A 34 -3.75 5.73 -14.20
C ALA A 34 -2.39 6.13 -13.62
N ILE A 35 -1.31 5.55 -14.13
CA ILE A 35 0.05 5.95 -13.76
C ILE A 35 0.34 7.31 -14.41
N VAL A 36 0.86 8.25 -13.63
CA VAL A 36 1.19 9.61 -14.09
C VAL A 36 2.65 9.98 -13.88
N GLY A 37 3.39 9.21 -13.08
CA GLY A 37 4.82 9.38 -12.86
C GLY A 37 5.48 8.09 -12.44
N VAL A 38 6.75 7.92 -12.80
CA VAL A 38 7.57 6.73 -12.52
C VAL A 38 8.99 7.13 -12.13
N ASN A 39 9.78 6.16 -11.65
CA ASN A 39 11.23 6.30 -11.40
C ASN A 39 11.62 7.45 -10.46
N GLY A 40 10.72 7.83 -9.54
CA GLY A 40 11.00 8.91 -8.60
C GLY A 40 12.01 8.51 -7.52
N ARG A 41 12.56 9.53 -6.87
CA ARG A 41 13.54 9.38 -5.79
C ARG A 41 13.34 10.44 -4.72
N LEU A 42 13.44 10.02 -3.48
CA LEU A 42 13.25 10.90 -2.34
C LEU A 42 14.43 10.73 -1.38
N PRO A 43 15.15 11.81 -1.00
CA PRO A 43 16.21 11.74 -0.01
C PRO A 43 15.70 11.17 1.32
N PHE A 44 16.34 10.14 1.83
CA PHE A 44 15.94 9.44 3.04
C PHE A 44 17.13 8.85 3.80
N ARG A 45 17.40 9.34 5.00
CA ARG A 45 18.47 8.85 5.87
C ARG A 45 19.83 8.71 5.20
N GLY A 46 20.26 9.72 4.43
CA GLY A 46 21.54 9.72 3.71
C GLY A 46 21.61 8.79 2.50
N ARG A 47 20.49 8.25 2.07
CA ARG A 47 20.31 7.45 0.84
C ARG A 47 19.07 7.91 0.10
N GLU A 48 18.74 7.27 -0.99
CA GLU A 48 17.50 7.52 -1.73
C GLU A 48 16.46 6.43 -1.41
N LEU A 49 15.23 6.84 -1.21
CA LEU A 49 14.04 6.00 -1.24
C LEU A 49 13.47 6.05 -2.66
N SER A 50 13.43 4.94 -3.33
CA SER A 50 12.86 4.89 -4.69
C SER A 50 11.34 4.99 -4.64
N ILE A 51 10.79 5.74 -5.57
CA ILE A 51 9.35 5.82 -5.85
C ILE A 51 9.13 5.10 -7.19
N THR A 52 8.50 3.94 -7.14
CA THR A 52 8.29 3.14 -8.35
C THR A 52 7.26 3.78 -9.26
N GLN A 53 6.20 4.33 -8.68
CA GLN A 53 5.16 5.03 -9.43
C GLN A 53 4.36 5.98 -8.56
N VAL A 54 3.75 6.94 -9.22
CA VAL A 54 2.65 7.77 -8.71
C VAL A 54 1.46 7.56 -9.65
N SER A 55 0.32 7.24 -9.09
CA SER A 55 -0.91 7.04 -9.86
C SER A 55 -2.06 7.89 -9.34
N VAL A 56 -3.00 8.17 -10.25
CA VAL A 56 -4.32 8.73 -9.93
C VAL A 56 -5.32 7.58 -9.92
N GLU A 57 -6.08 7.45 -8.86
CA GLU A 57 -7.11 6.43 -8.69
C GLU A 57 -8.46 7.05 -8.34
N GLU A 58 -9.53 6.29 -8.56
CA GLU A 58 -10.85 6.62 -8.03
C GLU A 58 -10.99 6.07 -6.61
N ASP A 59 -11.53 6.86 -5.68
CA ASP A 59 -11.95 6.32 -4.40
C ASP A 59 -13.23 5.49 -4.57
N SER A 60 -13.40 4.52 -3.69
CA SER A 60 -14.56 3.62 -3.68
C SER A 60 -15.58 4.03 -2.62
N CYS A 61 -16.69 3.31 -2.60
CA CYS A 61 -17.68 3.42 -1.55
C CYS A 61 -17.12 2.95 -0.22
N ARG A 62 -17.76 3.37 0.85
CA ARG A 62 -17.52 2.92 2.20
C ARG A 62 -18.60 1.93 2.59
N GLU A 63 -18.22 0.72 2.98
CA GLU A 63 -19.14 -0.24 3.55
C GLU A 63 -19.69 0.29 4.89
N VAL A 64 -21.01 0.23 5.04
CA VAL A 64 -21.73 0.62 6.26
C VAL A 64 -22.18 -0.61 7.02
N SER A 65 -22.66 -1.63 6.31
CA SER A 65 -23.02 -2.91 6.88
C SER A 65 -22.97 -4.03 5.85
N ASP A 66 -22.63 -5.24 6.30
CA ASP A 66 -22.75 -6.49 5.56
C ASP A 66 -23.54 -7.48 6.41
N ARG A 67 -24.75 -7.85 5.96
CA ARG A 67 -25.63 -8.80 6.67
C ARG A 67 -26.25 -9.78 5.69
N GLY A 68 -25.80 -11.01 5.75
CA GLY A 68 -26.25 -12.08 4.88
C GLY A 68 -25.87 -11.80 3.42
N HIS A 69 -26.86 -11.49 2.58
CA HIS A 69 -26.64 -11.16 1.16
C HIS A 69 -26.86 -9.67 0.84
N LEU A 70 -26.99 -8.83 1.88
CA LEU A 70 -27.23 -7.40 1.72
C LEU A 70 -26.05 -6.59 2.24
N ILE A 71 -25.36 -5.91 1.33
CA ILE A 71 -24.31 -4.96 1.66
C ILE A 71 -24.83 -3.54 1.43
N VAL A 72 -24.70 -2.69 2.44
CA VAL A 72 -25.07 -1.27 2.36
C VAL A 72 -23.82 -0.42 2.22
N TRP A 73 -23.79 0.40 1.17
CA TRP A 73 -22.67 1.25 0.85
C TRP A 73 -23.00 2.73 1.06
N ARG A 74 -22.02 3.48 1.55
CA ARG A 74 -22.06 4.95 1.54
C ARG A 74 -21.25 5.45 0.35
N THR A 75 -21.85 6.27 -0.49
CA THR A 75 -21.29 6.72 -1.77
C THR A 75 -20.60 8.09 -1.69
N ASP A 76 -20.41 8.63 -0.49
CA ASP A 76 -19.86 9.97 -0.26
C ASP A 76 -18.43 10.18 -0.78
N ARG A 77 -17.70 9.10 -1.04
CA ARG A 77 -16.33 9.14 -1.58
C ARG A 77 -16.20 8.54 -2.98
N LEU A 78 -17.29 7.99 -3.51
CA LEU A 78 -17.25 7.33 -4.81
C LEU A 78 -16.79 8.31 -5.91
N GLY A 79 -15.75 7.91 -6.65
CA GLY A 79 -15.19 8.69 -7.73
C GLY A 79 -14.32 9.88 -7.31
N MET A 80 -14.06 10.06 -6.00
CA MET A 80 -13.10 11.08 -5.57
C MET A 80 -11.69 10.71 -6.02
N PRO A 81 -10.90 11.66 -6.53
CA PRO A 81 -9.54 11.39 -6.95
C PRO A 81 -8.65 11.11 -5.74
N LEU A 82 -7.87 10.02 -5.84
CA LEU A 82 -6.82 9.64 -4.92
C LEU A 82 -5.49 9.74 -5.65
N ILE A 83 -4.44 10.15 -4.92
CA ILE A 83 -3.06 10.03 -5.39
C ILE A 83 -2.40 8.89 -4.61
N GLU A 84 -2.02 7.84 -5.31
CA GLU A 84 -1.25 6.73 -4.75
C GLU A 84 0.23 6.93 -5.07
N THR A 85 1.08 6.89 -4.04
CA THR A 85 2.54 6.89 -4.18
C THR A 85 3.07 5.54 -3.73
N VAL A 86 3.74 4.83 -4.62
CA VAL A 86 4.30 3.51 -4.36
C VAL A 86 5.82 3.60 -4.24
N THR A 87 6.35 3.19 -3.10
CA THR A 87 7.80 3.11 -2.87
C THR A 87 8.36 1.78 -3.36
N GLY A 88 9.65 1.76 -3.69
CA GLY A 88 10.40 0.52 -3.85
C GLY A 88 10.64 -0.20 -2.50
N PRO A 89 11.22 -1.41 -2.52
CA PRO A 89 11.45 -2.22 -1.33
C PRO A 89 12.74 -1.82 -0.59
N ASP A 90 12.98 -0.53 -0.41
CA ASP A 90 14.22 0.01 0.14
C ASP A 90 14.22 0.09 1.67
N LEU A 91 13.03 0.07 2.28
CA LEU A 91 12.86 0.18 3.73
C LEU A 91 13.18 -1.16 4.40
N ARG A 92 14.05 -1.13 5.42
CA ARG A 92 14.60 -2.34 6.03
C ARG A 92 14.20 -2.53 7.49
N THR A 93 13.71 -1.49 8.13
CA THR A 93 13.31 -1.52 9.54
C THR A 93 11.91 -0.95 9.75
N PRO A 94 11.21 -1.36 10.82
CA PRO A 94 9.91 -0.79 11.17
C PRO A 94 9.94 0.73 11.37
N ASP A 95 11.03 1.27 11.89
CA ASP A 95 11.20 2.72 12.08
C ASP A 95 11.31 3.45 10.74
N GLU A 96 12.06 2.90 9.79
CA GLU A 96 12.16 3.47 8.45
C GLU A 96 10.79 3.52 7.77
N VAL A 97 9.95 2.49 7.93
CA VAL A 97 8.59 2.49 7.36
C VAL A 97 7.76 3.63 7.95
N ALA A 98 7.76 3.79 9.28
CA ALA A 98 7.01 4.87 9.93
C ALA A 98 7.49 6.26 9.49
N GLU A 99 8.79 6.46 9.36
CA GLU A 99 9.38 7.72 8.89
C GLU A 99 9.06 8.00 7.41
N ALA A 100 9.15 6.97 6.55
CA ALA A 100 8.82 7.10 5.14
C ALA A 100 7.35 7.49 4.93
N ILE A 101 6.42 6.91 5.69
CA ILE A 101 5.00 7.31 5.69
C ILE A 101 4.86 8.80 6.01
N LEU A 102 5.54 9.28 7.06
CA LEU A 102 5.49 10.69 7.45
C LEU A 102 6.12 11.60 6.39
N LEU A 103 7.22 11.16 5.78
CA LEU A 103 7.94 11.92 4.76
C LEU A 103 7.10 12.07 3.50
N VAL A 104 6.59 10.97 2.93
CA VAL A 104 5.70 11.00 1.76
C VAL A 104 4.45 11.84 2.06
N GLY A 105 3.85 11.65 3.23
CA GLY A 105 2.70 12.44 3.67
C GLY A 105 3.01 13.95 3.77
N ARG A 106 4.24 14.35 4.13
CA ARG A 106 4.65 15.77 4.09
C ARG A 106 4.77 16.30 2.66
N VAL A 107 5.38 15.51 1.77
CA VAL A 107 5.45 15.88 0.34
C VAL A 107 4.05 16.11 -0.23
N CYS A 108 3.13 15.16 0.01
CA CYS A 108 1.74 15.32 -0.44
C CYS A 108 1.10 16.61 0.10
N ARG A 109 1.24 16.89 1.40
CA ARG A 109 0.65 18.09 2.03
C ARG A 109 1.27 19.39 1.55
N SER A 110 2.55 19.40 1.20
CA SER A 110 3.22 20.62 0.73
C SER A 110 2.75 21.09 -0.64
N THR A 111 2.03 20.27 -1.40
CA THR A 111 1.36 20.70 -2.63
C THR A 111 0.18 21.67 -2.36
N GLY A 112 -0.37 21.65 -1.15
CA GLY A 112 -1.54 22.48 -0.78
C GLY A 112 -2.89 21.97 -1.30
N HIS A 113 -2.91 20.89 -2.09
CA HIS A 113 -4.13 20.38 -2.73
C HIS A 113 -4.75 19.16 -2.07
N VAL A 114 -4.09 18.57 -1.08
CA VAL A 114 -4.62 17.37 -0.42
C VAL A 114 -5.59 17.73 0.70
N ARG A 115 -6.58 16.88 0.89
CA ARG A 115 -7.48 16.99 2.04
C ARG A 115 -6.74 16.77 3.35
N VAL A 116 -7.17 17.47 4.39
CA VAL A 116 -6.64 17.35 5.74
C VAL A 116 -7.71 16.73 6.63
N GLY A 117 -7.29 15.96 7.64
CA GLY A 117 -8.16 15.36 8.62
C GLY A 117 -8.11 13.84 8.66
N ILE A 118 -8.97 13.25 9.48
CA ILE A 118 -9.02 11.79 9.70
C ILE A 118 -9.45 11.10 8.40
N GLY A 119 -8.67 10.11 7.96
CA GLY A 119 -8.93 9.33 6.74
C GLY A 119 -8.56 10.04 5.42
N ALA A 120 -7.96 11.24 5.48
CA ALA A 120 -7.46 11.93 4.28
C ALA A 120 -6.23 11.24 3.67
N SER A 121 -5.42 10.59 4.49
CA SER A 121 -4.28 9.76 4.05
C SER A 121 -4.47 8.35 4.59
N ARG A 122 -4.25 7.36 3.72
CA ARG A 122 -4.29 5.94 4.06
C ARG A 122 -2.98 5.32 3.62
N GLN A 123 -2.48 4.36 4.36
CA GLN A 123 -1.24 3.67 4.05
C GLN A 123 -1.49 2.17 3.99
N ASP A 124 -0.99 1.55 2.93
CA ASP A 124 -0.86 0.10 2.84
C ASP A 124 0.62 -0.24 2.97
N VAL A 125 0.95 -1.21 3.81
CA VAL A 125 2.33 -1.57 4.12
C VAL A 125 2.61 -2.99 3.66
N ASN A 126 3.57 -3.14 2.75
CA ASN A 126 4.02 -4.43 2.27
C ASN A 126 5.23 -4.91 3.07
N VAL A 127 5.13 -6.12 3.63
CA VAL A 127 6.18 -6.73 4.44
C VAL A 127 6.60 -8.06 3.83
N SER A 128 7.91 -8.27 3.69
CA SER A 128 8.48 -9.57 3.35
C SER A 128 9.79 -9.79 4.07
N VAL A 129 10.06 -11.02 4.49
CA VAL A 129 11.36 -11.44 5.01
C VAL A 129 12.05 -12.36 4.00
N ARG A 130 13.37 -12.53 4.14
CA ARG A 130 14.12 -13.46 3.28
C ARG A 130 13.51 -14.86 3.33
N GLY A 131 13.11 -15.40 2.18
CA GLY A 131 12.44 -16.71 2.04
C GLY A 131 10.94 -16.71 2.35
N GLY A 132 10.39 -15.59 2.81
CA GLY A 132 8.96 -15.36 2.97
C GLY A 132 8.29 -14.85 1.69
N ARG A 133 6.98 -14.65 1.76
CA ARG A 133 6.20 -14.01 0.70
C ARG A 133 5.78 -12.62 1.14
N ARG A 134 5.61 -11.72 0.17
CA ARG A 134 5.06 -10.39 0.42
C ARG A 134 3.64 -10.50 0.97
N VAL A 135 3.40 -9.82 2.08
CA VAL A 135 2.08 -9.63 2.69
C VAL A 135 1.78 -8.15 2.73
N GLU A 136 0.59 -7.78 2.28
CA GLU A 136 0.10 -6.41 2.33
C GLU A 136 -0.79 -6.22 3.57
N ILE A 137 -0.45 -5.23 4.38
CA ILE A 137 -1.24 -4.79 5.52
C ILE A 137 -1.99 -3.53 5.08
N LYS A 138 -3.29 -3.67 4.86
CA LYS A 138 -4.13 -2.58 4.35
C LYS A 138 -4.58 -1.62 5.44
N GLY A 139 -4.71 -0.36 5.07
CA GLY A 139 -5.40 0.65 5.86
C GLY A 139 -4.73 0.97 7.20
N VAL A 140 -3.40 1.03 7.25
CA VAL A 140 -2.69 1.44 8.47
C VAL A 140 -3.09 2.88 8.83
N PRO A 141 -3.78 3.11 9.97
CA PRO A 141 -4.44 4.39 10.23
C PRO A 141 -3.48 5.50 10.63
N GLN A 142 -2.34 5.15 11.23
CA GLN A 142 -1.36 6.13 11.72
C GLN A 142 0.05 5.58 11.55
N ALA A 143 0.99 6.45 11.19
CA ALA A 143 2.38 6.07 10.89
C ALA A 143 3.06 5.32 12.05
N HIS A 144 2.80 5.68 13.31
CA HIS A 144 3.41 5.00 14.45
C HIS A 144 2.95 3.55 14.64
N TRP A 145 1.74 3.20 14.17
CA TRP A 145 1.25 1.81 14.18
C TRP A 145 2.03 0.92 13.21
N ALA A 146 2.57 1.50 12.13
CA ALA A 146 3.35 0.76 11.17
C ALA A 146 4.54 0.01 11.82
N ARG A 147 5.16 0.59 12.86
CA ARG A 147 6.27 -0.06 13.58
C ARG A 147 5.88 -1.42 14.15
N ALA A 148 4.79 -1.45 14.92
CA ALA A 148 4.32 -2.69 15.55
C ALA A 148 3.81 -3.69 14.50
N LEU A 149 3.08 -3.22 13.49
CA LEU A 149 2.54 -4.06 12.41
C LEU A 149 3.64 -4.71 11.58
N VAL A 150 4.64 -3.93 11.15
CA VAL A 150 5.78 -4.44 10.37
C VAL A 150 6.59 -5.43 11.19
N HIS A 151 6.89 -5.12 12.46
CA HIS A 151 7.61 -6.02 13.35
C HIS A 151 6.83 -7.32 13.55
N GLY A 152 5.55 -7.24 13.91
CA GLY A 152 4.70 -8.40 14.14
C GLY A 152 4.60 -9.31 12.91
N GLU A 153 4.39 -8.71 11.72
CA GLU A 153 4.33 -9.47 10.47
C GLU A 153 5.67 -10.12 10.11
N ALA A 154 6.79 -9.42 10.30
CA ALA A 154 8.10 -9.99 10.08
C ALA A 154 8.37 -11.20 11.00
N VAL A 155 8.05 -11.08 12.29
CA VAL A 155 8.15 -12.18 13.26
C VAL A 155 7.25 -13.35 12.87
N ARG A 156 5.99 -13.06 12.46
CA ARG A 156 5.07 -14.09 11.99
C ARG A 156 5.65 -14.86 10.81
N GLN A 157 6.19 -14.18 9.80
CA GLN A 157 6.79 -14.82 8.63
C GLN A 157 8.01 -15.67 9.01
N VAL A 158 8.90 -15.17 9.87
CA VAL A 158 10.05 -15.93 10.35
C VAL A 158 9.62 -17.21 11.08
N ASN A 159 8.60 -17.13 11.93
CA ASN A 159 8.07 -18.31 12.64
C ASN A 159 7.43 -19.32 11.69
N LEU A 160 6.72 -18.88 10.65
CA LEU A 160 6.20 -19.78 9.62
C LEU A 160 7.32 -20.48 8.83
N LEU A 161 8.41 -19.78 8.54
CA LEU A 161 9.58 -20.39 7.90
C LEU A 161 10.24 -21.43 8.79
N ARG A 162 10.36 -21.17 10.08
CA ARG A 162 10.88 -22.14 11.08
C ARG A 162 9.97 -23.36 11.18
N LEU A 163 8.65 -23.15 11.26
CA LEU A 163 7.67 -24.23 11.26
C LEU A 163 7.77 -25.08 10.00
N ARG A 164 7.85 -24.45 8.83
CA ARG A 164 8.02 -25.16 7.55
C ARG A 164 9.28 -26.02 7.56
N ALA A 165 10.40 -25.48 8.02
CA ALA A 165 11.67 -26.23 8.11
C ALA A 165 11.54 -27.43 9.04
N GLU A 166 10.88 -27.29 10.19
CA GLU A 166 10.66 -28.38 11.13
C GLU A 166 9.73 -29.47 10.58
N LEU A 167 8.64 -29.08 9.89
CA LEU A 167 7.74 -30.04 9.22
C LEU A 167 8.50 -30.86 8.16
N HIS A 168 9.32 -30.19 7.33
CA HIS A 168 10.17 -30.88 6.35
C HIS A 168 11.15 -31.84 7.00
N ARG A 169 11.78 -31.45 8.11
CA ARG A 169 12.69 -32.31 8.87
C ARG A 169 11.98 -33.58 9.39
N ARG A 170 10.69 -33.50 9.68
CA ARG A 170 9.85 -34.62 10.11
C ARG A 170 9.26 -35.42 8.93
N GLY A 171 9.61 -35.10 7.69
CA GLY A 171 9.06 -35.75 6.50
C GLY A 171 7.62 -35.35 6.16
N LEU A 172 7.07 -34.34 6.82
CA LEU A 172 5.75 -33.78 6.55
C LEU A 172 5.88 -32.71 5.47
N THR A 173 5.79 -33.13 4.22
CA THR A 173 5.76 -32.21 3.07
C THR A 173 4.33 -32.14 2.54
N SER A 174 3.92 -30.94 2.09
CA SER A 174 2.66 -30.83 1.34
C SER A 174 2.76 -31.72 0.09
N PRO A 175 1.78 -32.54 -0.23
CA PRO A 175 1.72 -33.13 -1.55
C PRO A 175 1.78 -32.01 -2.58
N ALA A 176 2.60 -32.20 -3.60
CA ALA A 176 2.74 -31.20 -4.67
C ALA A 176 1.35 -30.90 -5.24
N ALA A 177 0.97 -29.62 -5.20
CA ALA A 177 -0.21 -29.15 -5.88
C ALA A 177 0.04 -29.12 -7.39
#